data_5242d113715e64237343312bfee8d682
#
_entry.id   5242d113715e64237343312bfee8d682
#
_cell.length_a   1.000
_cell.length_b   1.000
_cell.length_c   1.000
_cell.angle_alpha   90.00
_cell.angle_beta   90.00
_cell.angle_gamma   90.00
#
_symmetry.space_group_name_H-M   'P 1'
#
loop_
_entity.id
_entity.type
_entity.pdbx_description
1 polymer ?
#
loop_
_entity_poly.entity_id
_entity_poly.type
_entity_poly.pdbx_seq_one_letter_code
_entity_poly.pdbx_strand_id
1 'polypeptide(L)'
;MRDMKANKNKMKFNYAGMTFEVPAECLRTTDYWGKPLETPYINIGRKEVASMSKAFVKKNYPNLLVWGSSETFANGNSVSVYVCNSNGSDLDIESKEWKEIAGFVHSLSGGKYNGWEEIYEYGDGFVTENGTKIESWAKYVHCNNSAPHGSWPSAVKCLKGLIAGEYVFGPLNMEKAIEKAKGYGYSESNISKALELI
;
A
#
# COMPACT_ATOMS: atom_id res chain seq x y z
N MET A 1 -10.12 -24.56 -22.61
CA MET A 1 -8.82 -24.84 -21.96
C MET A 1 -8.76 -23.97 -20.71
N ARG A 2 -8.88 -24.54 -19.50
CA ARG A 2 -8.70 -23.80 -18.24
C ARG A 2 -7.19 -23.74 -18.02
N ASP A 3 -6.64 -22.52 -18.02
CA ASP A 3 -5.27 -22.27 -17.60
C ASP A 3 -5.05 -22.86 -16.21
N MET A 4 -4.24 -23.90 -16.13
CA MET A 4 -3.70 -24.39 -14.88
C MET A 4 -2.83 -23.26 -14.32
N LYS A 5 -3.34 -22.54 -13.30
CA LYS A 5 -2.55 -21.58 -12.53
C LYS A 5 -1.32 -22.34 -12.02
N ALA A 6 -0.17 -21.99 -12.58
CA ALA A 6 1.11 -22.51 -12.14
C ALA A 6 1.17 -22.32 -10.62
N ASN A 7 1.36 -23.42 -9.91
CA ASN A 7 1.59 -23.41 -8.46
C ASN A 7 2.98 -22.80 -8.27
N LYS A 8 3.05 -21.47 -8.21
CA LYS A 8 4.31 -20.74 -8.04
C LYS A 8 4.85 -21.14 -6.69
N ASN A 9 5.96 -21.86 -6.67
CA ASN A 9 6.69 -22.16 -5.45
C ASN A 9 6.85 -20.86 -4.65
N LYS A 10 6.42 -20.87 -3.41
CA LYS A 10 6.55 -19.76 -2.48
C LYS A 10 7.64 -20.08 -1.46
N MET A 11 8.37 -19.06 -1.08
CA MET A 11 9.27 -19.11 0.06
C MET A 11 8.71 -18.31 1.23
N LYS A 12 9.09 -18.70 2.44
CA LYS A 12 8.66 -18.05 3.68
C LYS A 12 9.86 -17.47 4.41
N PHE A 13 9.64 -16.34 5.04
CA PHE A 13 10.60 -15.73 5.97
C PHE A 13 9.88 -14.96 7.08
N ASN A 14 10.57 -14.77 8.20
CA ASN A 14 10.05 -14.02 9.34
C ASN A 14 10.64 -12.62 9.39
N TYR A 15 9.78 -11.63 9.57
CA TYR A 15 10.15 -10.23 9.73
C TYR A 15 9.10 -9.50 10.58
N ALA A 16 9.54 -8.67 11.50
CA ALA A 16 8.68 -7.89 12.42
C ALA A 16 7.62 -8.78 13.13
N GLY A 17 8.03 -9.94 13.65
CA GLY A 17 7.16 -10.88 14.36
C GLY A 17 6.10 -11.58 13.50
N MET A 18 6.25 -11.56 12.18
CA MET A 18 5.32 -12.18 11.22
C MET A 18 6.04 -13.06 10.20
N THR A 19 5.35 -14.11 9.78
CA THR A 19 5.77 -14.91 8.61
C THR A 19 5.15 -14.33 7.35
N PHE A 20 5.99 -13.99 6.38
CA PHE A 20 5.60 -13.55 5.05
C PHE A 20 5.87 -14.61 4.00
N GLU A 21 5.06 -14.63 2.96
CA GLU A 21 5.24 -15.50 1.80
C GLU A 21 5.47 -14.63 0.55
N VAL A 22 6.54 -14.95 -0.17
CA VAL A 22 6.86 -14.32 -1.46
C VAL A 22 7.13 -15.39 -2.52
N PRO A 23 7.04 -15.08 -3.82
CA PRO A 23 7.44 -16.01 -4.88
C PRO A 23 8.89 -16.46 -4.67
N ALA A 24 9.18 -17.75 -4.95
CA ALA A 24 10.54 -18.31 -4.82
C ALA A 24 11.54 -17.60 -5.74
N GLU A 25 11.09 -17.01 -6.83
CA GLU A 25 11.88 -16.19 -7.76
C GLU A 25 12.45 -14.91 -7.10
N CYS A 26 11.97 -14.54 -5.90
CA CYS A 26 12.55 -13.45 -5.12
C CYS A 26 13.91 -13.82 -4.52
N LEU A 27 14.25 -15.11 -4.39
CA LEU A 27 15.58 -15.53 -3.91
C LEU A 27 16.64 -15.28 -4.97
N ARG A 28 17.64 -14.51 -4.63
CA ARG A 28 18.84 -14.25 -5.45
C ARG A 28 19.99 -15.09 -4.96
N THR A 29 20.44 -16.02 -5.81
CA THR A 29 21.60 -16.89 -5.58
C THR A 29 22.77 -16.57 -6.49
N THR A 30 22.54 -15.71 -7.51
CA THR A 30 23.54 -15.24 -8.46
C THR A 30 23.47 -13.73 -8.61
N ASP A 31 24.61 -13.13 -8.97
CA ASP A 31 24.68 -11.73 -9.36
C ASP A 31 24.04 -11.49 -10.76
N TYR A 32 24.12 -10.24 -11.25
CA TYR A 32 23.59 -9.85 -12.56
C TYR A 32 24.27 -10.61 -13.73
N TRP A 33 25.51 -11.03 -13.57
CA TRP A 33 26.30 -11.75 -14.59
C TRP A 33 26.15 -13.29 -14.49
N GLY A 34 25.30 -13.78 -13.57
CA GLY A 34 25.07 -15.21 -13.34
C GLY A 34 26.14 -15.88 -12.45
N LYS A 35 27.06 -15.13 -11.82
CA LYS A 35 28.04 -15.67 -10.90
C LYS A 35 27.38 -15.96 -9.54
N PRO A 36 27.66 -17.11 -8.90
CA PRO A 36 27.13 -17.41 -7.58
C PRO A 36 27.48 -16.35 -6.54
N LEU A 37 26.48 -15.96 -5.75
CA LEU A 37 26.67 -15.08 -4.60
C LEU A 37 27.21 -15.86 -3.40
N GLU A 38 28.13 -15.29 -2.64
CA GLU A 38 28.61 -15.87 -1.38
C GLU A 38 27.44 -15.96 -0.36
N THR A 39 26.61 -14.93 -0.32
CA THR A 39 25.42 -14.87 0.54
C THR A 39 24.19 -14.60 -0.29
N PRO A 40 23.32 -15.60 -0.47
CA PRO A 40 22.01 -15.39 -1.09
C PRO A 40 21.15 -14.40 -0.32
N TYR A 41 20.34 -13.61 -1.03
CA TYR A 41 19.41 -12.66 -0.42
C TYR A 41 18.02 -12.71 -1.09
N ILE A 42 17.02 -12.20 -0.41
CA ILE A 42 15.66 -12.10 -0.94
C ILE A 42 15.49 -10.69 -1.54
N ASN A 43 15.03 -10.63 -2.78
CA ASN A 43 14.77 -9.38 -3.49
C ASN A 43 13.26 -9.21 -3.69
N ILE A 44 12.64 -8.29 -2.93
CA ILE A 44 11.22 -8.02 -3.02
C ILE A 44 10.94 -6.83 -3.93
N GLY A 45 9.93 -6.99 -4.78
CA GLY A 45 9.44 -5.91 -5.64
C GLY A 45 8.24 -5.18 -5.03
N ARG A 46 7.73 -4.19 -5.77
CA ARG A 46 6.59 -3.37 -5.36
C ARG A 46 5.32 -4.17 -4.99
N LYS A 47 5.07 -5.30 -5.66
CA LYS A 47 3.89 -6.14 -5.39
C LYS A 47 4.01 -6.86 -4.06
N GLU A 48 5.19 -7.35 -3.75
CA GLU A 48 5.52 -8.01 -2.49
C GLU A 48 5.42 -7.00 -1.35
N VAL A 49 5.99 -5.81 -1.50
CA VAL A 49 5.89 -4.71 -0.51
C VAL A 49 4.43 -4.36 -0.23
N ALA A 50 3.60 -4.16 -1.27
CA ALA A 50 2.17 -3.88 -1.09
C ALA A 50 1.43 -5.03 -0.40
N SER A 51 1.79 -6.29 -0.71
CA SER A 51 1.19 -7.48 -0.10
C SER A 51 1.58 -7.64 1.36
N MET A 52 2.87 -7.47 1.68
CA MET A 52 3.39 -7.54 3.04
C MET A 52 2.77 -6.45 3.93
N SER A 53 2.69 -5.22 3.43
CA SER A 53 2.05 -4.11 4.14
C SER A 53 0.60 -4.41 4.48
N LYS A 54 -0.19 -4.89 3.51
CA LYS A 54 -1.58 -5.29 3.75
C LYS A 54 -1.69 -6.44 4.75
N ALA A 55 -0.81 -7.44 4.67
CA ALA A 55 -0.82 -8.57 5.60
C ALA A 55 -0.51 -8.13 7.03
N PHE A 56 0.46 -7.21 7.20
CA PHE A 56 0.81 -6.63 8.50
C PHE A 56 -0.37 -5.92 9.13
N VAL A 57 -1.01 -5.02 8.40
CA VAL A 57 -2.17 -4.26 8.91
C VAL A 57 -3.32 -5.21 9.26
N LYS A 58 -3.69 -6.12 8.36
CA LYS A 58 -4.80 -7.06 8.60
C LYS A 58 -4.60 -7.95 9.81
N LYS A 59 -3.37 -8.38 10.09
CA LYS A 59 -3.07 -9.25 11.23
C LYS A 59 -3.05 -8.49 12.54
N ASN A 60 -2.38 -7.34 12.59
CA ASN A 60 -2.15 -6.61 13.84
C ASN A 60 -3.27 -5.61 14.16
N TYR A 61 -4.02 -5.15 13.14
CA TYR A 61 -5.07 -4.14 13.25
C TYR A 61 -6.33 -4.56 12.46
N PRO A 62 -7.00 -5.67 12.87
CA PRO A 62 -8.11 -6.25 12.10
C PRO A 62 -9.33 -5.34 11.95
N ASN A 63 -9.43 -4.31 12.79
CA ASN A 63 -10.50 -3.29 12.75
C ASN A 63 -10.22 -2.15 11.75
N LEU A 64 -9.07 -2.15 11.10
CA LEU A 64 -8.73 -1.14 10.11
C LEU A 64 -8.99 -1.65 8.69
N LEU A 65 -9.33 -0.73 7.81
CA LEU A 65 -9.39 -0.98 6.37
C LEU A 65 -8.02 -0.70 5.75
N VAL A 66 -7.58 -1.55 4.84
CA VAL A 66 -6.29 -1.39 4.17
C VAL A 66 -6.37 -1.69 2.68
N TRP A 67 -5.76 -0.82 1.89
CA TRP A 67 -5.54 -1.00 0.45
C TRP A 67 -4.05 -0.84 0.14
N GLY A 68 -3.63 -1.48 -0.95
CA GLY A 68 -2.29 -1.30 -1.48
C GLY A 68 -2.35 -1.24 -2.99
N SER A 69 -1.73 -0.25 -3.58
CA SER A 69 -1.50 -0.12 -5.01
C SER A 69 -0.02 -0.01 -5.31
N SER A 70 0.36 -0.33 -6.54
CA SER A 70 1.74 -0.18 -6.98
C SER A 70 1.79 0.20 -8.45
N GLU A 71 2.69 1.12 -8.79
CA GLU A 71 2.86 1.68 -10.11
C GLU A 71 4.30 1.54 -10.60
N THR A 72 4.47 1.55 -11.92
CA THR A 72 5.77 1.68 -12.59
C THR A 72 5.71 2.87 -13.53
N PHE A 73 6.75 3.67 -13.51
CA PHE A 73 6.91 4.83 -14.39
C PHE A 73 8.36 4.88 -14.92
N ALA A 74 8.64 5.81 -15.84
CA ALA A 74 9.91 5.85 -16.58
C ALA A 74 11.18 5.79 -15.69
N ASN A 75 11.15 6.42 -14.51
CA ASN A 75 12.32 6.54 -13.63
C ASN A 75 12.18 5.76 -12.31
N GLY A 76 11.27 4.79 -12.23
CA GLY A 76 11.12 4.01 -11.02
C GLY A 76 9.76 3.34 -10.84
N ASN A 77 9.45 3.10 -9.59
CA ASN A 77 8.18 2.53 -9.17
C ASN A 77 7.76 3.09 -7.82
N SER A 78 6.47 3.01 -7.54
CA SER A 78 5.92 3.38 -6.24
C SER A 78 5.00 2.32 -5.68
N VAL A 79 4.87 2.31 -4.37
CA VAL A 79 3.86 1.58 -3.61
C VAL A 79 3.12 2.59 -2.75
N SER A 80 1.79 2.59 -2.83
CA SER A 80 0.94 3.39 -1.95
C SER A 80 0.10 2.45 -1.10
N VAL A 81 0.25 2.56 0.21
CA VAL A 81 -0.56 1.86 1.20
C VAL A 81 -1.50 2.87 1.85
N TYR A 82 -2.78 2.56 1.87
CA TYR A 82 -3.83 3.40 2.43
C TYR A 82 -4.47 2.65 3.60
N VAL A 83 -4.59 3.32 4.73
CA VAL A 83 -5.17 2.73 5.95
C VAL A 83 -6.13 3.73 6.57
N CYS A 84 -7.32 3.28 6.93
CA CYS A 84 -8.29 4.10 7.64
C CYS A 84 -9.12 3.27 8.63
N ASN A 85 -9.89 3.94 9.47
CA ASN A 85 -10.84 3.30 10.38
C ASN A 85 -11.92 2.51 9.62
N SER A 86 -12.53 1.53 10.27
CA SER A 86 -13.62 0.72 9.68
C SER A 86 -14.84 1.51 9.24
N ASN A 87 -15.05 2.68 9.84
CA ASN A 87 -16.10 3.63 9.43
C ASN A 87 -15.69 4.56 8.28
N GLY A 88 -14.48 4.41 7.75
CA GLY A 88 -13.94 5.20 6.65
C GLY A 88 -13.32 6.54 7.04
N SER A 89 -13.28 6.90 8.33
CA SER A 89 -12.58 8.10 8.79
C SER A 89 -11.06 7.90 8.73
N ASP A 90 -10.35 9.01 8.56
CA ASP A 90 -8.89 9.02 8.57
C ASP A 90 -8.35 8.55 9.93
N LEU A 91 -7.19 7.89 9.94
CA LEU A 91 -6.48 7.57 11.18
C LEU A 91 -5.80 8.83 11.74
N ASP A 92 -5.78 8.92 13.05
CA ASP A 92 -4.99 9.94 13.73
C ASP A 92 -3.50 9.67 13.54
N ILE A 93 -2.79 10.63 12.93
CA ILE A 93 -1.35 10.54 12.64
C ILE A 93 -0.49 10.51 13.91
N GLU A 94 -1.02 10.98 15.04
CA GLU A 94 -0.34 10.93 16.34
C GLU A 94 -0.60 9.62 17.09
N SER A 95 -1.54 8.79 16.63
CA SER A 95 -1.84 7.51 17.26
C SER A 95 -0.66 6.54 17.19
N LYS A 96 -0.57 5.68 18.20
CA LYS A 96 0.44 4.63 18.25
C LYS A 96 0.30 3.67 17.06
N GLU A 97 -0.94 3.30 16.76
CA GLU A 97 -1.27 2.40 15.64
C GLU A 97 -0.75 2.94 14.32
N TRP A 98 -0.97 4.23 14.04
CA TRP A 98 -0.47 4.86 12.82
C TRP A 98 1.06 4.83 12.75
N LYS A 99 1.73 5.22 13.84
CA LYS A 99 3.19 5.27 13.89
C LYS A 99 3.81 3.89 13.68
N GLU A 100 3.22 2.84 14.22
CA GLU A 100 3.67 1.45 14.00
C GLU A 100 3.42 0.99 12.58
N ILE A 101 2.24 1.28 12.01
CA ILE A 101 1.91 0.93 10.62
C ILE A 101 2.84 1.67 9.65
N ALA A 102 2.97 2.98 9.77
CA ALA A 102 3.81 3.79 8.91
C ALA A 102 5.29 3.37 9.01
N GLY A 103 5.78 3.10 10.24
CA GLY A 103 7.12 2.60 10.48
C GLY A 103 7.38 1.27 9.77
N PHE A 104 6.45 0.30 9.88
CA PHE A 104 6.56 -0.97 9.16
C PHE A 104 6.55 -0.77 7.64
N VAL A 105 5.58 0.00 7.11
CA VAL A 105 5.45 0.23 5.66
C VAL A 105 6.70 0.88 5.08
N HIS A 106 7.23 1.90 5.76
CA HIS A 106 8.44 2.60 5.32
C HIS A 106 9.69 1.74 5.45
N SER A 107 9.75 0.80 6.41
CA SER A 107 10.89 -0.12 6.52
C SER A 107 11.04 -1.05 5.32
N LEU A 108 9.98 -1.22 4.52
CA LEU A 108 10.00 -1.99 3.29
C LEU A 108 10.47 -1.18 2.06
N SER A 109 10.83 0.09 2.22
CA SER A 109 11.36 0.91 1.13
C SER A 109 12.76 0.45 0.72
N GLY A 110 13.07 0.52 -0.58
CA GLY A 110 14.40 0.24 -1.11
C GLY A 110 15.42 1.35 -0.87
N GLY A 111 15.02 2.48 -0.29
CA GLY A 111 15.90 3.62 -0.01
C GLY A 111 15.11 4.89 0.27
N LYS A 112 15.77 6.02 0.14
CA LYS A 112 15.18 7.35 0.35
C LYS A 112 15.63 8.34 -0.74
N TYR A 113 14.80 9.32 -1.02
CA TYR A 113 15.19 10.44 -1.88
C TYR A 113 15.96 11.48 -1.08
N ASN A 114 17.16 11.83 -1.55
CA ASN A 114 17.96 12.91 -1.01
C ASN A 114 17.68 14.18 -1.82
N GLY A 115 16.86 15.07 -1.27
CA GLY A 115 16.43 16.29 -1.95
C GLY A 115 17.55 17.33 -2.12
N TRP A 116 18.66 17.24 -1.38
CA TRP A 116 19.80 18.13 -1.52
C TRP A 116 20.65 17.80 -2.75
N GLU A 117 20.82 16.51 -3.03
CA GLU A 117 21.62 16.04 -4.16
C GLU A 117 20.77 15.60 -5.34
N GLU A 118 19.44 15.71 -5.23
CA GLU A 118 18.46 15.28 -6.23
C GLU A 118 18.63 13.82 -6.70
N ILE A 119 19.17 12.97 -5.82
CA ILE A 119 19.41 11.56 -6.08
C ILE A 119 18.55 10.68 -5.17
N TYR A 120 18.34 9.44 -5.62
CA TYR A 120 17.74 8.40 -4.80
C TYR A 120 18.85 7.51 -4.20
N GLU A 121 18.97 7.54 -2.89
CA GLU A 121 19.90 6.72 -2.15
C GLU A 121 19.26 5.35 -1.87
N TYR A 122 19.82 4.30 -2.44
CA TYR A 122 19.41 2.94 -2.12
C TYR A 122 19.87 2.55 -0.72
N GLY A 123 18.97 1.93 0.05
CA GLY A 123 19.28 1.42 1.38
C GLY A 123 19.92 0.03 1.32
N ASP A 124 20.53 -0.38 2.44
CA ASP A 124 21.13 -1.71 2.58
C ASP A 124 20.10 -2.85 2.68
N GLY A 125 18.79 -2.52 2.59
CA GLY A 125 17.72 -3.45 2.85
C GLY A 125 17.51 -3.67 4.36
N PHE A 126 16.88 -4.79 4.69
CA PHE A 126 16.66 -5.19 6.08
C PHE A 126 16.98 -6.68 6.26
N VAL A 127 17.08 -7.10 7.52
CA VAL A 127 17.45 -8.49 7.84
C VAL A 127 16.27 -9.18 8.52
N THR A 128 16.01 -10.42 8.13
CA THR A 128 15.00 -11.27 8.75
C THR A 128 15.46 -11.73 10.14
N GLU A 129 14.54 -12.29 10.94
CA GLU A 129 14.85 -12.82 12.27
C GLU A 129 15.90 -13.94 12.25
N ASN A 130 16.04 -14.67 11.15
CA ASN A 130 17.05 -15.71 10.96
C ASN A 130 18.32 -15.24 10.20
N GLY A 131 18.52 -13.93 10.06
CA GLY A 131 19.71 -13.34 9.48
C GLY A 131 19.74 -13.27 7.95
N THR A 132 18.68 -13.64 7.24
CA THR A 132 18.61 -13.50 5.78
C THR A 132 18.43 -12.04 5.37
N LYS A 133 19.32 -11.54 4.50
CA LYS A 133 19.20 -10.19 3.95
C LYS A 133 18.02 -10.10 2.99
N ILE A 134 17.24 -9.02 3.08
CA ILE A 134 16.19 -8.67 2.15
C ILE A 134 16.50 -7.31 1.54
N GLU A 135 16.50 -7.24 0.22
CA GLU A 135 16.57 -6.00 -0.53
C GLU A 135 15.20 -5.68 -1.11
N SER A 136 14.82 -4.42 -1.08
CA SER A 136 13.58 -3.94 -1.67
C SER A 136 13.86 -3.09 -2.90
N TRP A 137 13.17 -3.41 -3.99
CA TRP A 137 13.19 -2.60 -5.21
C TRP A 137 12.00 -1.64 -5.32
N ALA A 138 11.20 -1.54 -4.26
CA ALA A 138 10.18 -0.50 -4.17
C ALA A 138 10.85 0.85 -3.88
N LYS A 139 11.01 1.66 -4.92
CA LYS A 139 11.77 2.92 -4.86
C LYS A 139 11.06 3.95 -3.97
N TYR A 140 9.77 4.14 -4.16
CA TYR A 140 8.96 5.07 -3.37
C TYR A 140 7.86 4.30 -2.65
N VAL A 141 7.83 4.39 -1.33
CA VAL A 141 6.83 3.72 -0.50
C VAL A 141 6.10 4.77 0.32
N HIS A 142 4.81 4.92 0.06
CA HIS A 142 3.94 5.88 0.70
C HIS A 142 2.95 5.17 1.60
N CYS A 143 2.79 5.68 2.83
CA CYS A 143 1.75 5.26 3.75
C CYS A 143 0.79 6.43 3.97
N ASN A 144 -0.50 6.21 3.71
CA ASN A 144 -1.53 7.23 3.78
C ASN A 144 -2.56 6.84 4.84
N ASN A 145 -2.86 7.75 5.75
CA ASN A 145 -3.80 7.55 6.88
C ASN A 145 -5.27 7.71 6.49
N SER A 146 -5.58 7.59 5.20
CA SER A 146 -6.91 7.78 4.62
C SER A 146 -7.25 6.69 3.62
N ALA A 147 -8.50 6.59 3.22
CA ALA A 147 -8.94 5.70 2.14
C ALA A 147 -8.50 6.23 0.77
N PRO A 148 -8.15 5.35 -0.20
CA PRO A 148 -7.80 5.78 -1.55
C PRO A 148 -9.00 6.40 -2.27
N HIS A 149 -8.73 7.36 -3.16
CA HIS A 149 -9.75 7.92 -4.05
C HIS A 149 -10.47 6.80 -4.82
N GLY A 150 -11.76 6.97 -5.04
CA GLY A 150 -12.61 5.99 -5.73
C GLY A 150 -13.14 4.87 -4.83
N SER A 151 -12.61 4.66 -3.62
CA SER A 151 -13.15 3.70 -2.65
C SER A 151 -14.46 4.20 -2.01
N TRP A 152 -15.23 3.27 -1.42
CA TRP A 152 -16.50 3.66 -0.76
C TRP A 152 -16.31 4.62 0.44
N PRO A 153 -15.25 4.51 1.28
CA PRO A 153 -15.06 5.49 2.36
C PRO A 153 -14.74 6.88 1.84
N SER A 154 -13.95 6.95 0.77
CA SER A 154 -13.67 8.21 0.08
C SER A 154 -14.94 8.79 -0.55
N ALA A 155 -15.86 7.95 -1.05
CA ALA A 155 -17.18 8.39 -1.54
C ALA A 155 -18.05 8.98 -0.41
N VAL A 156 -18.04 8.39 0.78
CA VAL A 156 -18.72 8.94 1.98
C VAL A 156 -18.24 10.36 2.27
N LYS A 157 -16.90 10.55 2.32
CA LYS A 157 -16.28 11.85 2.57
C LYS A 157 -16.64 12.86 1.48
N CYS A 158 -16.60 12.44 0.21
CA CYS A 158 -16.96 13.27 -0.92
C CYS A 158 -18.43 13.72 -0.85
N LEU A 159 -19.38 12.78 -0.66
CA LEU A 159 -20.79 13.10 -0.60
C LEU A 159 -21.15 14.03 0.57
N LYS A 160 -20.61 13.77 1.77
CA LYS A 160 -20.78 14.65 2.94
C LYS A 160 -20.28 16.07 2.66
N GLY A 161 -19.09 16.21 2.08
CA GLY A 161 -18.54 17.52 1.72
C GLY A 161 -19.36 18.25 0.63
N LEU A 162 -19.85 17.54 -0.37
CA LEU A 162 -20.74 18.11 -1.39
C LEU A 162 -22.08 18.60 -0.82
N ILE A 163 -22.68 17.82 0.08
CA ILE A 163 -23.93 18.19 0.78
C ILE A 163 -23.68 19.38 1.71
N ALA A 164 -22.57 19.42 2.40
CA ALA A 164 -22.17 20.53 3.27
C ALA A 164 -21.74 21.80 2.49
N GLY A 165 -21.46 21.68 1.20
CA GLY A 165 -20.97 22.80 0.37
C GLY A 165 -19.46 23.07 0.49
N GLU A 166 -18.69 22.11 1.03
CA GLU A 166 -17.24 22.25 1.23
C GLU A 166 -16.45 22.25 -0.09
N TYR A 167 -16.96 21.55 -1.12
CA TYR A 167 -16.25 21.34 -2.40
C TYR A 167 -16.88 22.09 -3.58
N VAL A 168 -17.94 22.86 -3.34
CA VAL A 168 -18.70 23.60 -4.35
C VAL A 168 -19.26 24.90 -3.76
N PHE A 169 -19.75 25.81 -4.61
CA PHE A 169 -20.43 27.03 -4.17
C PHE A 169 -21.83 26.70 -3.60
N GLY A 170 -21.88 26.43 -2.29
CA GLY A 170 -23.08 26.15 -1.51
C GLY A 170 -23.44 24.66 -1.45
N PRO A 171 -24.31 24.29 -0.48
CA PRO A 171 -24.74 22.92 -0.28
C PRO A 171 -25.50 22.35 -1.47
N LEU A 172 -25.27 21.10 -1.81
CA LEU A 172 -26.02 20.37 -2.83
C LEU A 172 -27.08 19.48 -2.18
N ASN A 173 -28.21 19.29 -2.86
CA ASN A 173 -29.12 18.21 -2.52
C ASN A 173 -28.47 16.85 -2.89
N MET A 174 -29.04 15.76 -2.34
CA MET A 174 -28.48 14.42 -2.49
C MET A 174 -28.32 14.00 -3.96
N GLU A 175 -29.31 14.26 -4.81
CA GLU A 175 -29.29 13.88 -6.22
C GLU A 175 -28.12 14.54 -6.98
N LYS A 176 -27.97 15.85 -6.82
CA LYS A 176 -26.85 16.60 -7.41
C LYS A 176 -25.50 16.21 -6.83
N ALA A 177 -25.44 15.88 -5.53
CA ALA A 177 -24.22 15.39 -4.90
C ALA A 177 -23.79 14.03 -5.49
N ILE A 178 -24.73 13.12 -5.74
CA ILE A 178 -24.48 11.82 -6.40
C ILE A 178 -23.97 12.03 -7.83
N GLU A 179 -24.65 12.87 -8.61
CA GLU A 179 -24.22 13.17 -9.99
C GLU A 179 -22.80 13.75 -10.02
N LYS A 180 -22.50 14.69 -9.11
CA LYS A 180 -21.17 15.28 -8.99
C LYS A 180 -20.13 14.28 -8.58
N ALA A 181 -20.42 13.37 -7.64
CA ALA A 181 -19.53 12.30 -7.23
C ALA A 181 -19.22 11.33 -8.39
N LYS A 182 -20.21 10.99 -9.22
CA LYS A 182 -19.98 10.23 -10.46
C LYS A 182 -19.03 10.97 -11.39
N GLY A 183 -19.17 12.27 -11.54
CA GLY A 183 -18.27 13.12 -12.33
C GLY A 183 -16.84 13.16 -11.78
N TYR A 184 -16.65 12.91 -10.48
CA TYR A 184 -15.33 12.76 -9.86
C TYR A 184 -14.75 11.34 -9.96
N GLY A 185 -15.40 10.41 -10.69
CA GLY A 185 -14.92 9.07 -10.95
C GLY A 185 -15.30 8.02 -9.90
N TYR A 186 -16.23 8.31 -8.98
CA TYR A 186 -16.73 7.30 -8.06
C TYR A 186 -17.70 6.34 -8.78
N SER A 187 -17.50 5.03 -8.59
CA SER A 187 -18.38 4.02 -9.15
C SER A 187 -19.75 4.01 -8.46
N GLU A 188 -20.78 3.59 -9.18
CA GLU A 188 -22.15 3.48 -8.62
C GLU A 188 -22.20 2.56 -7.40
N SER A 189 -21.43 1.43 -7.41
CA SER A 189 -21.39 0.52 -6.27
C SER A 189 -20.77 1.16 -5.03
N ASN A 190 -19.72 1.98 -5.18
CA ASN A 190 -19.12 2.70 -4.07
C ASN A 190 -19.99 3.85 -3.56
N ILE A 191 -20.72 4.53 -4.46
CA ILE A 191 -21.70 5.54 -4.08
C ILE A 191 -22.88 4.90 -3.32
N SER A 192 -23.44 3.79 -3.82
CA SER A 192 -24.53 3.07 -3.14
C SER A 192 -24.15 2.66 -1.72
N LYS A 193 -22.95 2.07 -1.56
CA LYS A 193 -22.45 1.70 -0.24
C LYS A 193 -22.20 2.92 0.67
N ALA A 194 -21.77 4.03 0.09
CA ALA A 194 -21.58 5.27 0.84
C ALA A 194 -22.92 5.85 1.35
N LEU A 195 -23.99 5.76 0.54
CA LEU A 195 -25.32 6.23 0.91
C LEU A 195 -25.95 5.48 2.09
N GLU A 196 -25.57 4.22 2.31
CA GLU A 196 -25.98 3.44 3.50
C GLU A 196 -25.40 3.99 4.81
N LEU A 197 -24.40 4.88 4.72
CA LEU A 197 -23.61 5.38 5.86
C LEU A 197 -23.75 6.90 6.09
N ILE A 198 -24.55 7.58 5.28
CA ILE A 198 -24.83 9.01 5.37
C ILE A 198 -26.22 9.26 5.98
#